data_663762cd55d4cc9cb1012c105c17b9b2
#
_entry.id   663762cd55d4cc9cb1012c105c17b9b2
#
_cell.length_a   1.000
_cell.length_b   1.000
_cell.length_c   1.000
_cell.angle_alpha   90.00
_cell.angle_beta   90.00
_cell.angle_gamma   90.00
#
_symmetry.space_group_name_H-M   'P 1'
#
loop_
_entity.id
_entity.type
_entity.pdbx_description
1 polymer ?
#
loop_
_entity_poly.entity_id
_entity_poly.type
_entity_poly.pdbx_seq_one_letter_code
_entity_poly.pdbx_strand_id
1 'polypeptide(L)'
;MRGFPFFSIRQFCVYGFFSALLLLGLGVYSDYGISWDEDLSRATGMVSLRYVAEKIAPDLIAYHQDGTSPPLREWVNRVYGVVFELPAHMLERLLHLDEVGARYRLRHLLTFLVCFGGIMAVYQFGKQRFANWRLGLLGAAWLVLSPRLFAESFYNSKDAVFMALFAVAMLTGVQLLRQPTRGWAAWHALACTAAIGVRVMALVLPVATLGWLGLRMLDSNMTWRTAWQVAGLYGGLLSGLVLALWPYLWAAPWTNLQLAFRHMSV
;
A
#
# COMPACT_ATOMS: atom_id res chain seq x y z
N MET A 1 -3.09 39.43 -27.41
CA MET A 1 -2.23 39.05 -26.27
C MET A 1 -2.93 37.97 -25.48
N ARG A 2 -2.48 36.70 -25.56
CA ARG A 2 -3.06 35.60 -24.75
C ARG A 2 -2.46 35.77 -23.34
N GLY A 3 -3.30 36.20 -22.37
CA GLY A 3 -2.88 36.33 -20.98
C GLY A 3 -2.43 34.95 -20.46
N PHE A 4 -1.25 34.89 -19.83
CA PHE A 4 -0.80 33.74 -19.09
C PHE A 4 -1.86 33.37 -18.05
N PRO A 5 -2.28 32.09 -17.93
CA PRO A 5 -3.24 31.70 -16.91
C PRO A 5 -2.60 31.92 -15.53
N PHE A 6 -3.04 32.95 -14.81
CA PHE A 6 -2.63 33.17 -13.43
C PHE A 6 -3.09 31.94 -12.61
N PHE A 7 -2.14 31.25 -12.01
CA PHE A 7 -2.45 30.17 -11.05
C PHE A 7 -3.37 30.72 -9.95
N SER A 8 -4.46 30.03 -9.70
CA SER A 8 -5.29 30.38 -8.55
C SER A 8 -4.50 30.19 -7.24
N ILE A 9 -4.78 30.97 -6.21
CA ILE A 9 -4.12 30.86 -4.91
C ILE A 9 -4.17 29.42 -4.36
N ARG A 10 -5.26 28.71 -4.64
CA ARG A 10 -5.42 27.27 -4.32
C ARG A 10 -4.36 26.42 -5.04
N GLN A 11 -4.19 26.59 -6.36
CA GLN A 11 -3.23 25.84 -7.14
C GLN A 11 -1.81 26.13 -6.65
N PHE A 12 -1.50 27.39 -6.39
CA PHE A 12 -0.20 27.80 -5.86
C PHE A 12 0.09 27.13 -4.51
N CYS A 13 -0.82 27.19 -3.55
CA CYS A 13 -0.62 26.60 -2.22
C CYS A 13 -0.51 25.06 -2.29
N VAL A 14 -1.40 24.39 -3.05
CA VAL A 14 -1.44 22.93 -3.10
C VAL A 14 -0.23 22.38 -3.86
N TYR A 15 0.05 22.89 -5.04
CA TYR A 15 1.22 22.44 -5.82
C TYR A 15 2.52 22.82 -5.12
N GLY A 16 2.62 24.02 -4.54
CA GLY A 16 3.79 24.46 -3.79
C GLY A 16 4.07 23.52 -2.61
N PHE A 17 3.04 23.16 -1.82
CA PHE A 17 3.18 22.25 -0.70
C PHE A 17 3.68 20.85 -1.15
N PHE A 18 3.01 20.24 -2.13
CA PHE A 18 3.40 18.89 -2.57
C PHE A 18 4.73 18.87 -3.30
N SER A 19 5.05 19.92 -4.08
CA SER A 19 6.37 20.03 -4.71
C SER A 19 7.48 20.22 -3.68
N ALA A 20 7.28 21.06 -2.68
CA ALA A 20 8.23 21.25 -1.58
C ALA A 20 8.44 19.95 -0.78
N LEU A 21 7.37 19.24 -0.45
CA LEU A 21 7.44 17.94 0.23
C LEU A 21 8.19 16.90 -0.60
N LEU A 22 7.91 16.81 -1.90
CA LEU A 22 8.60 15.88 -2.79
C LEU A 22 10.10 16.20 -2.88
N LEU A 23 10.45 17.46 -3.12
CA LEU A 23 11.84 17.90 -3.22
C LEU A 23 12.59 17.68 -1.89
N LEU A 24 11.96 18.01 -0.77
CA LEU A 24 12.53 17.75 0.55
C LEU A 24 12.79 16.26 0.76
N GLY A 25 11.80 15.41 0.48
CA GLY A 25 11.94 13.96 0.64
C GLY A 25 13.01 13.36 -0.26
N LEU A 26 13.09 13.82 -1.53
CA LEU A 26 14.16 13.43 -2.46
C LEU A 26 15.55 13.97 -2.05
N GLY A 27 15.59 15.02 -1.23
CA GLY A 27 16.85 15.55 -0.70
C GLY A 27 17.36 14.81 0.52
N VAL A 28 16.46 14.23 1.36
CA VAL A 28 16.85 13.69 2.68
C VAL A 28 16.69 12.17 2.81
N TYR A 29 16.09 11.46 1.85
CA TYR A 29 15.84 10.01 1.96
C TYR A 29 17.12 9.18 2.18
N SER A 30 18.26 9.66 1.73
CA SER A 30 19.56 9.00 1.87
C SER A 30 20.23 9.24 3.22
N ASP A 31 19.74 10.18 4.02
CA ASP A 31 20.37 10.60 5.29
C ASP A 31 19.91 9.74 6.48
N TYR A 32 18.85 8.94 6.27
CA TYR A 32 18.34 8.04 7.30
C TYR A 32 19.19 6.77 7.40
N GLY A 33 19.43 6.35 8.64
CA GLY A 33 20.07 5.06 8.94
C GLY A 33 19.08 3.89 8.86
N ILE A 34 19.61 2.67 8.91
CA ILE A 34 18.83 1.44 8.89
C ILE A 34 18.09 1.30 10.23
N SER A 35 16.78 1.12 10.19
CA SER A 35 15.98 0.90 11.38
C SER A 35 15.98 -0.57 11.81
N TRP A 36 15.61 -0.81 13.08
CA TRP A 36 15.60 -2.15 13.70
C TRP A 36 14.86 -3.22 12.89
N ASP A 37 13.75 -2.85 12.27
CA ASP A 37 12.86 -3.80 11.58
C ASP A 37 13.16 -3.96 10.08
N GLU A 38 14.01 -3.13 9.49
CA GLU A 38 14.22 -3.12 8.04
C GLU A 38 14.92 -4.37 7.54
N ASP A 39 15.93 -4.87 8.27
CA ASP A 39 16.64 -6.11 7.91
C ASP A 39 15.68 -7.29 7.85
N LEU A 40 14.83 -7.43 8.86
CA LEU A 40 13.86 -8.51 8.95
C LEU A 40 12.76 -8.39 7.89
N SER A 41 12.34 -7.17 7.59
CA SER A 41 11.36 -6.87 6.54
C SER A 41 11.92 -7.20 5.17
N ARG A 42 13.15 -6.76 4.90
CA ARG A 42 13.87 -7.07 3.66
C ARG A 42 14.06 -8.58 3.47
N ALA A 43 14.49 -9.28 4.53
CA ALA A 43 14.65 -10.74 4.50
C ALA A 43 13.32 -11.45 4.21
N THR A 44 12.17 -10.92 4.71
CA THR A 44 10.84 -11.46 4.39
C THR A 44 10.51 -11.32 2.90
N GLY A 45 10.87 -10.19 2.28
CA GLY A 45 10.77 -10.01 0.82
C GLY A 45 11.63 -10.99 0.04
N MET A 46 12.89 -11.18 0.46
CA MET A 46 13.85 -12.11 -0.15
C MET A 46 13.36 -13.57 -0.09
N VAL A 47 12.96 -14.04 1.10
CA VAL A 47 12.45 -15.42 1.29
C VAL A 47 11.18 -15.65 0.48
N SER A 48 10.31 -14.63 0.39
CA SER A 48 9.07 -14.71 -0.39
C SER A 48 9.35 -14.74 -1.89
N LEU A 49 10.28 -13.91 -2.38
CA LEU A 49 10.68 -13.92 -3.79
C LEU A 49 11.27 -15.26 -4.19
N ARG A 50 12.15 -15.84 -3.34
CA ARG A 50 12.68 -17.17 -3.56
C ARG A 50 11.57 -18.21 -3.68
N TYR A 51 10.61 -18.22 -2.76
CA TYR A 51 9.48 -19.15 -2.81
C TYR A 51 8.63 -18.98 -4.08
N VAL A 52 8.38 -17.76 -4.51
CA VAL A 52 7.68 -17.47 -5.78
C VAL A 52 8.46 -18.02 -6.97
N ALA A 53 9.76 -17.76 -7.02
CA ALA A 53 10.62 -18.22 -8.10
C ALA A 53 10.72 -19.77 -8.12
N GLU A 54 10.83 -20.45 -6.97
CA GLU A 54 10.76 -21.92 -6.87
C GLU A 54 9.47 -22.52 -7.44
N LYS A 55 8.36 -21.78 -7.39
CA LYS A 55 7.07 -22.26 -7.90
C LYS A 55 6.83 -21.93 -9.37
N ILE A 56 7.31 -20.78 -9.84
CA ILE A 56 6.99 -20.27 -11.19
C ILE A 56 8.12 -20.50 -12.18
N ALA A 57 9.37 -20.44 -11.73
CA ALA A 57 10.56 -20.50 -12.59
C ALA A 57 11.73 -21.19 -11.87
N PRO A 58 11.61 -22.51 -11.56
CA PRO A 58 12.62 -23.26 -10.79
C PRO A 58 13.99 -23.23 -11.46
N ASP A 59 14.05 -23.19 -12.78
CA ASP A 59 15.30 -23.18 -13.54
C ASP A 59 16.14 -21.91 -13.32
N LEU A 60 15.50 -20.79 -12.96
CA LEU A 60 16.19 -19.52 -12.65
C LEU A 60 16.86 -19.54 -11.27
N ILE A 61 16.48 -20.46 -10.38
CA ILE A 61 16.98 -20.52 -9.01
C ILE A 61 18.21 -21.38 -8.88
N ALA A 62 18.39 -22.39 -9.74
CA ALA A 62 19.54 -23.26 -9.71
C ALA A 62 20.88 -22.48 -9.71
N TYR A 63 20.89 -21.26 -10.22
CA TYR A 63 22.05 -20.36 -10.27
C TYR A 63 22.24 -19.48 -9.01
N HIS A 64 21.27 -19.44 -8.06
CA HIS A 64 21.27 -18.46 -6.95
C HIS A 64 20.96 -19.12 -5.59
N GLN A 65 21.37 -20.35 -5.37
CA GLN A 65 21.26 -21.01 -4.07
C GLN A 65 22.31 -20.46 -3.10
N ASP A 66 22.07 -19.29 -2.55
CA ASP A 66 22.66 -18.91 -1.27
C ASP A 66 21.99 -19.77 -0.21
N GLY A 67 22.59 -20.92 0.11
CA GLY A 67 22.04 -21.96 0.99
C GLY A 67 21.76 -21.57 2.44
N THR A 68 21.64 -20.28 2.74
CA THR A 68 21.57 -19.72 4.11
C THR A 68 20.16 -19.29 4.55
N SER A 69 19.19 -19.13 3.63
CA SER A 69 17.84 -18.67 4.01
C SER A 69 16.89 -19.85 4.20
N PRO A 70 16.13 -19.89 5.32
CA PRO A 70 15.14 -20.93 5.56
C PRO A 70 14.00 -20.87 4.52
N PRO A 71 13.29 -22.00 4.28
CA PRO A 71 12.11 -22.01 3.43
C PRO A 71 11.01 -21.09 4.00
N LEU A 72 10.15 -20.53 3.13
CA LEU A 72 9.09 -19.61 3.55
C LEU A 72 8.20 -20.18 4.66
N ARG A 73 7.96 -21.48 4.67
CA ARG A 73 7.13 -22.15 5.69
C ARG A 73 7.72 -22.10 7.10
N GLU A 74 9.03 -22.00 7.21
CA GLU A 74 9.77 -21.96 8.48
C GLU A 74 10.17 -20.54 8.86
N TRP A 75 9.95 -19.56 7.95
CA TRP A 75 10.32 -18.18 8.19
C TRP A 75 9.48 -17.57 9.31
N VAL A 76 10.14 -16.89 10.24
CA VAL A 76 9.49 -16.31 11.43
C VAL A 76 8.39 -15.29 11.06
N ASN A 77 8.63 -14.47 10.05
CA ASN A 77 7.71 -13.44 9.59
C ASN A 77 6.84 -13.86 8.39
N ARG A 78 6.72 -15.17 8.11
CA ARG A 78 5.93 -15.68 6.97
C ARG A 78 4.48 -15.22 6.91
N VAL A 79 3.90 -14.89 8.06
CA VAL A 79 2.51 -14.47 8.19
C VAL A 79 2.25 -13.02 7.76
N TYR A 80 3.30 -12.22 7.55
CA TYR A 80 3.14 -10.88 7.01
C TYR A 80 2.97 -10.90 5.50
N GLY A 81 2.12 -10.01 4.98
CA GLY A 81 2.03 -9.80 3.55
C GLY A 81 3.28 -9.11 3.00
N VAL A 82 3.54 -9.27 1.72
CA VAL A 82 4.80 -8.87 1.08
C VAL A 82 4.61 -7.93 -0.11
N VAL A 83 3.46 -7.28 -0.20
CA VAL A 83 3.13 -6.39 -1.33
C VAL A 83 4.12 -5.23 -1.48
N PHE A 84 4.74 -4.77 -0.41
CA PHE A 84 5.83 -3.80 -0.46
C PHE A 84 7.21 -4.47 -0.55
N GLU A 85 7.47 -5.46 0.31
CA GLU A 85 8.80 -6.03 0.50
C GLU A 85 9.29 -6.84 -0.71
N LEU A 86 8.39 -7.58 -1.35
CA LEU A 86 8.74 -8.42 -2.49
C LEU A 86 9.12 -7.57 -3.72
N PRO A 87 8.30 -6.58 -4.18
CA PRO A 87 8.70 -5.69 -5.27
C PRO A 87 9.95 -4.86 -4.95
N ALA A 88 10.12 -4.40 -3.71
CA ALA A 88 11.32 -3.68 -3.31
C ALA A 88 12.56 -4.56 -3.47
N HIS A 89 12.50 -5.83 -3.02
CA HIS A 89 13.61 -6.77 -3.20
C HIS A 89 13.84 -7.14 -4.68
N MET A 90 12.77 -7.26 -5.48
CA MET A 90 12.91 -7.44 -6.94
C MET A 90 13.65 -6.28 -7.58
N LEU A 91 13.36 -5.04 -7.19
CA LEU A 91 14.06 -3.85 -7.69
C LEU A 91 15.54 -3.84 -7.27
N GLU A 92 15.86 -4.20 -6.02
CA GLU A 92 17.25 -4.37 -5.57
C GLU A 92 18.02 -5.31 -6.52
N ARG A 93 17.41 -6.44 -6.91
CA ARG A 93 18.02 -7.43 -7.80
C ARG A 93 18.13 -6.92 -9.23
N LEU A 94 17.09 -6.30 -9.77
CA LEU A 94 17.07 -5.76 -11.13
C LEU A 94 18.09 -4.64 -11.33
N LEU A 95 18.32 -3.84 -10.30
CA LEU A 95 19.29 -2.73 -10.32
C LEU A 95 20.70 -3.18 -9.91
N HIS A 96 20.92 -4.48 -9.64
CA HIS A 96 22.21 -5.04 -9.23
C HIS A 96 22.84 -4.30 -8.03
N LEU A 97 22.03 -3.98 -7.01
CA LEU A 97 22.49 -3.26 -5.84
C LEU A 97 23.20 -4.22 -4.87
N ASP A 98 24.53 -4.31 -4.96
CA ASP A 98 25.32 -5.21 -4.09
C ASP A 98 25.73 -4.55 -2.77
N GLU A 99 25.89 -3.22 -2.77
CA GLU A 99 26.22 -2.45 -1.59
C GLU A 99 25.01 -2.35 -0.64
N VAL A 100 25.21 -2.64 0.65
CA VAL A 100 24.16 -2.58 1.68
C VAL A 100 23.52 -1.19 1.74
N GLY A 101 24.33 -0.14 1.78
CA GLY A 101 23.83 1.24 1.82
C GLY A 101 22.93 1.60 0.62
N ALA A 102 23.30 1.15 -0.60
CA ALA A 102 22.51 1.40 -1.80
C ALA A 102 21.13 0.71 -1.74
N ARG A 103 21.05 -0.51 -1.19
CA ARG A 103 19.79 -1.24 -1.00
C ARG A 103 18.84 -0.48 -0.07
N TYR A 104 19.33 0.00 1.07
CA TYR A 104 18.49 0.72 2.04
C TYR A 104 18.11 2.11 1.53
N ARG A 105 18.99 2.83 0.85
CA ARG A 105 18.62 4.07 0.16
C ARG A 105 17.48 3.89 -0.84
N LEU A 106 17.51 2.82 -1.65
CA LEU A 106 16.37 2.49 -2.52
C LEU A 106 15.09 2.25 -1.73
N ARG A 107 15.15 1.49 -0.64
CA ARG A 107 13.98 1.19 0.21
C ARG A 107 13.42 2.44 0.87
N HIS A 108 14.27 3.32 1.37
CA HIS A 108 13.87 4.61 1.94
C HIS A 108 13.15 5.48 0.88
N LEU A 109 13.69 5.53 -0.33
CA LEU A 109 13.03 6.23 -1.44
C LEU A 109 11.64 5.64 -1.75
N LEU A 110 11.53 4.30 -1.85
CA LEU A 110 10.26 3.63 -2.14
C LEU A 110 9.24 3.85 -1.02
N THR A 111 9.66 3.75 0.24
CA THR A 111 8.82 4.02 1.41
C THR A 111 8.30 5.45 1.38
N PHE A 112 9.19 6.41 1.14
CA PHE A 112 8.81 7.82 1.02
C PHE A 112 7.80 8.05 -0.12
N LEU A 113 8.01 7.48 -1.31
CA LEU A 113 7.10 7.65 -2.45
C LEU A 113 5.71 7.08 -2.17
N VAL A 114 5.62 5.94 -1.49
CA VAL A 114 4.33 5.37 -1.07
C VAL A 114 3.66 6.28 -0.03
N CYS A 115 4.41 6.75 0.97
CA CYS A 115 3.90 7.67 2.00
C CYS A 115 3.47 9.01 1.38
N PHE A 116 4.22 9.54 0.43
CA PHE A 116 3.84 10.74 -0.33
C PHE A 116 2.49 10.55 -1.04
N GLY A 117 2.27 9.40 -1.70
CA GLY A 117 0.98 9.03 -2.26
C GLY A 117 -0.14 8.95 -1.23
N GLY A 118 0.14 8.41 -0.04
CA GLY A 118 -0.78 8.39 1.10
C GLY A 118 -1.16 9.77 1.60
N ILE A 119 -0.20 10.70 1.72
CA ILE A 119 -0.44 12.10 2.11
C ILE A 119 -1.31 12.81 1.05
N MET A 120 -1.08 12.54 -0.23
CA MET A 120 -1.94 13.03 -1.31
C MET A 120 -3.37 12.48 -1.19
N ALA A 121 -3.53 11.22 -0.82
CA ALA A 121 -4.84 10.61 -0.59
C ALA A 121 -5.57 11.27 0.59
N VAL A 122 -4.87 11.56 1.70
CA VAL A 122 -5.43 12.29 2.85
C VAL A 122 -5.88 13.69 2.44
N TYR A 123 -5.07 14.42 1.66
CA TYR A 123 -5.49 15.70 1.10
C TYR A 123 -6.79 15.60 0.30
N GLN A 124 -6.84 14.66 -0.64
CA GLN A 124 -8.02 14.47 -1.50
C GLN A 124 -9.25 14.05 -0.71
N PHE A 125 -9.08 13.16 0.27
CA PHE A 125 -10.16 12.73 1.17
C PHE A 125 -10.71 13.89 1.98
N GLY A 126 -9.85 14.66 2.65
CA GLY A 126 -10.25 15.82 3.44
C GLY A 126 -10.94 16.90 2.59
N LYS A 127 -10.35 17.23 1.42
CA LYS A 127 -10.94 18.17 0.47
C LYS A 127 -12.34 17.74 0.02
N GLN A 128 -12.55 16.46 -0.24
CA GLN A 128 -13.85 15.94 -0.68
C GLN A 128 -14.86 15.84 0.48
N ARG A 129 -14.41 15.47 1.67
CA ARG A 129 -15.26 15.29 2.84
C ARG A 129 -15.86 16.62 3.31
N PHE A 130 -15.04 17.68 3.28
CA PHE A 130 -15.40 19.00 3.78
C PHE A 130 -15.72 20.01 2.68
N ALA A 131 -15.68 19.59 1.40
CA ALA A 131 -15.81 20.47 0.23
C ALA A 131 -14.86 21.71 0.29
N ASN A 132 -13.72 21.57 0.99
CA ASN A 132 -12.79 22.65 1.28
C ASN A 132 -11.34 22.16 1.10
N TRP A 133 -10.62 22.75 0.14
CA TRP A 133 -9.24 22.41 -0.15
C TRP A 133 -8.27 22.76 0.99
N ARG A 134 -8.58 23.82 1.78
CA ARG A 134 -7.75 24.25 2.92
C ARG A 134 -7.75 23.20 4.02
N LEU A 135 -8.91 22.61 4.32
CA LEU A 135 -9.01 21.53 5.32
C LEU A 135 -8.31 20.25 4.83
N GLY A 136 -8.39 19.96 3.53
CA GLY A 136 -7.62 18.87 2.96
C GLY A 136 -6.11 19.10 3.10
N LEU A 137 -5.64 20.31 2.79
CA LEU A 137 -4.22 20.67 2.90
C LEU A 137 -3.76 20.70 4.36
N LEU A 138 -4.59 21.18 5.28
CA LEU A 138 -4.31 21.13 6.72
C LEU A 138 -4.10 19.69 7.22
N GLY A 139 -4.95 18.74 6.81
CA GLY A 139 -4.80 17.34 7.16
C GLY A 139 -3.50 16.73 6.62
N ALA A 140 -3.14 17.03 5.37
CA ALA A 140 -1.87 16.62 4.79
C ALA A 140 -0.67 17.25 5.51
N ALA A 141 -0.74 18.55 5.79
CA ALA A 141 0.31 19.28 6.51
C ALA A 141 0.50 18.74 7.93
N TRP A 142 -0.56 18.35 8.61
CA TRP A 142 -0.49 17.79 9.96
C TRP A 142 0.32 16.47 10.00
N LEU A 143 0.16 15.61 9.01
CA LEU A 143 0.97 14.39 8.90
C LEU A 143 2.44 14.72 8.69
N VAL A 144 2.74 15.67 7.81
CA VAL A 144 4.12 16.08 7.49
C VAL A 144 4.78 16.80 8.67
N LEU A 145 4.04 17.63 9.39
CA LEU A 145 4.54 18.39 10.54
C LEU A 145 4.67 17.54 11.82
N SER A 146 4.16 16.31 11.82
CA SER A 146 4.45 15.34 12.89
C SER A 146 5.87 14.79 12.70
N PRO A 147 6.84 15.11 13.58
CA PRO A 147 8.23 14.71 13.37
C PRO A 147 8.40 13.19 13.27
N ARG A 148 7.63 12.44 14.06
CA ARG A 148 7.66 10.98 14.03
C ARG A 148 7.13 10.43 12.70
N LEU A 149 5.95 10.87 12.25
CA LEU A 149 5.36 10.38 11.00
C LEU A 149 6.21 10.77 9.80
N PHE A 150 6.82 11.97 9.81
CA PHE A 150 7.73 12.41 8.77
C PHE A 150 8.97 11.51 8.71
N ALA A 151 9.63 11.25 9.84
CA ALA A 151 10.80 10.37 9.88
C ALA A 151 10.46 8.93 9.48
N GLU A 152 9.39 8.35 10.04
CA GLU A 152 8.94 7.00 9.72
C GLU A 152 8.53 6.82 8.24
N SER A 153 8.18 7.90 7.53
CA SER A 153 7.86 7.84 6.11
C SER A 153 9.06 7.48 5.22
N PHE A 154 10.26 7.38 5.76
CA PHE A 154 11.46 6.95 5.03
C PHE A 154 11.84 5.51 5.35
N TYR A 155 11.91 5.12 6.62
CA TYR A 155 12.46 3.83 7.03
C TYR A 155 11.42 2.81 7.55
N ASN A 156 10.18 3.23 7.84
CA ASN A 156 9.18 2.28 8.33
C ASN A 156 8.36 1.68 7.17
N SER A 157 8.88 0.61 6.57
CA SER A 157 8.25 -0.09 5.45
C SER A 157 6.98 -0.87 5.83
N LYS A 158 6.67 -1.00 7.13
CA LYS A 158 5.46 -1.66 7.62
C LYS A 158 4.36 -0.66 7.98
N ASP A 159 4.55 0.12 9.05
CA ASP A 159 3.46 0.93 9.59
C ASP A 159 3.19 2.18 8.76
N ALA A 160 4.24 2.88 8.29
CA ALA A 160 4.06 4.07 7.48
C ALA A 160 3.51 3.71 6.09
N VAL A 161 4.00 2.63 5.47
CA VAL A 161 3.47 2.11 4.20
C VAL A 161 2.02 1.64 4.38
N PHE A 162 1.71 0.93 5.47
CA PHE A 162 0.33 0.53 5.78
C PHE A 162 -0.59 1.74 5.93
N MET A 163 -0.21 2.74 6.71
CA MET A 163 -0.98 3.98 6.89
C MET A 163 -1.26 4.66 5.55
N ALA A 164 -0.25 4.76 4.69
CA ALA A 164 -0.38 5.38 3.37
C ALA A 164 -1.35 4.60 2.46
N LEU A 165 -1.19 3.28 2.36
CA LEU A 165 -2.05 2.42 1.54
C LEU A 165 -3.48 2.35 2.11
N PHE A 166 -3.64 2.38 3.43
CA PHE A 166 -4.95 2.47 4.07
C PHE A 166 -5.66 3.77 3.71
N ALA A 167 -4.95 4.91 3.70
CA ALA A 167 -5.50 6.20 3.27
C ALA A 167 -5.94 6.18 1.79
N VAL A 168 -5.15 5.56 0.91
CA VAL A 168 -5.52 5.35 -0.50
C VAL A 168 -6.77 4.46 -0.61
N ALA A 169 -6.84 3.38 0.17
CA ALA A 169 -7.99 2.49 0.18
C ALA A 169 -9.25 3.19 0.71
N MET A 170 -9.13 4.01 1.76
CA MET A 170 -10.24 4.85 2.24
C MET A 170 -10.74 5.82 1.16
N LEU A 171 -9.83 6.48 0.44
CA LEU A 171 -10.19 7.39 -0.63
C LEU A 171 -10.94 6.67 -1.75
N THR A 172 -10.40 5.55 -2.24
CA THR A 172 -11.03 4.75 -3.31
C THR A 172 -12.34 4.12 -2.86
N GLY A 173 -12.47 3.72 -1.59
CA GLY A 173 -13.72 3.23 -1.00
C GLY A 173 -14.81 4.29 -1.02
N VAL A 174 -14.50 5.52 -0.60
CA VAL A 174 -15.45 6.63 -0.68
C VAL A 174 -15.88 6.92 -2.12
N GLN A 175 -14.97 6.82 -3.09
CA GLN A 175 -15.33 6.99 -4.50
C GLN A 175 -16.26 5.87 -4.98
N LEU A 176 -15.97 4.63 -4.63
CA LEU A 176 -16.83 3.50 -4.95
C LEU A 176 -18.23 3.66 -4.35
N LEU A 177 -18.31 4.11 -3.09
CA LEU A 177 -19.59 4.32 -2.41
C LEU A 177 -20.39 5.50 -3.00
N ARG A 178 -19.72 6.54 -3.49
CA ARG A 178 -20.38 7.67 -4.18
C ARG A 178 -20.83 7.31 -5.59
N GLN A 179 -19.98 6.60 -6.30
CA GLN A 179 -20.19 6.22 -7.71
C GLN A 179 -19.87 4.73 -7.86
N PRO A 180 -20.87 3.84 -7.66
CA PRO A 180 -20.68 2.39 -7.73
C PRO A 180 -20.49 1.93 -9.17
N THR A 181 -19.30 2.13 -9.71
CA THR A 181 -18.87 1.72 -11.04
C THR A 181 -17.87 0.57 -10.98
N ARG A 182 -17.77 -0.19 -12.07
CA ARG A 182 -16.78 -1.27 -12.21
C ARG A 182 -15.33 -0.77 -12.08
N GLY A 183 -15.05 0.43 -12.59
CA GLY A 183 -13.73 1.06 -12.47
C GLY A 183 -13.34 1.33 -11.01
N TRP A 184 -14.26 1.96 -10.25
CA TRP A 184 -14.00 2.19 -8.82
C TRP A 184 -13.94 0.90 -8.00
N ALA A 185 -14.72 -0.13 -8.37
CA ALA A 185 -14.63 -1.45 -7.75
C ALA A 185 -13.23 -2.07 -7.94
N ALA A 186 -12.69 -2.00 -9.15
CA ALA A 186 -11.34 -2.51 -9.44
C ALA A 186 -10.24 -1.72 -8.70
N TRP A 187 -10.28 -0.37 -8.74
CA TRP A 187 -9.32 0.46 -8.03
C TRP A 187 -9.37 0.25 -6.51
N HIS A 188 -10.57 0.12 -5.95
CA HIS A 188 -10.72 -0.13 -4.51
C HIS A 188 -10.25 -1.55 -4.12
N ALA A 189 -10.52 -2.56 -4.95
CA ALA A 189 -9.99 -3.91 -4.74
C ALA A 189 -8.46 -3.91 -4.73
N LEU A 190 -7.83 -3.22 -5.68
CA LEU A 190 -6.37 -3.10 -5.74
C LEU A 190 -5.81 -2.38 -4.50
N ALA A 191 -6.41 -1.25 -4.10
CA ALA A 191 -5.99 -0.48 -2.93
C ALA A 191 -6.16 -1.28 -1.62
N CYS A 192 -7.29 -2.00 -1.46
CA CYS A 192 -7.49 -2.89 -0.30
C CYS A 192 -6.49 -4.05 -0.31
N THR A 193 -6.24 -4.67 -1.47
CA THR A 193 -5.23 -5.72 -1.60
C THR A 193 -3.85 -5.22 -1.18
N ALA A 194 -3.46 -4.02 -1.61
CA ALA A 194 -2.18 -3.43 -1.24
C ALA A 194 -2.08 -3.21 0.28
N ALA A 195 -3.12 -2.68 0.91
CA ALA A 195 -3.15 -2.47 2.36
C ALA A 195 -3.15 -3.81 3.15
N ILE A 196 -3.97 -4.79 2.74
CA ILE A 196 -4.03 -6.15 3.35
C ILE A 196 -2.68 -6.85 3.20
N GLY A 197 -2.03 -6.70 2.04
CA GLY A 197 -0.73 -7.28 1.73
C GLY A 197 0.44 -6.62 2.45
N VAL A 198 0.21 -5.63 3.31
CA VAL A 198 1.18 -5.13 4.31
C VAL A 198 0.74 -5.55 5.70
N ARG A 199 -0.54 -5.29 6.06
CA ARG A 199 -1.11 -5.71 7.35
C ARG A 199 -2.52 -6.25 7.17
N VAL A 200 -2.76 -7.47 7.62
CA VAL A 200 -4.05 -8.17 7.52
C VAL A 200 -5.21 -7.39 8.19
N MET A 201 -4.90 -6.50 9.13
CA MET A 201 -5.90 -5.63 9.78
C MET A 201 -6.68 -4.76 8.80
N ALA A 202 -6.14 -4.49 7.60
CA ALA A 202 -6.89 -3.81 6.54
C ALA A 202 -8.13 -4.57 6.06
N LEU A 203 -8.35 -5.83 6.45
CA LEU A 203 -9.60 -6.58 6.18
C LEU A 203 -10.85 -5.86 6.70
N VAL A 204 -10.73 -4.93 7.64
CA VAL A 204 -11.83 -4.06 8.06
C VAL A 204 -12.41 -3.24 6.91
N LEU A 205 -11.57 -2.84 5.93
CA LEU A 205 -12.01 -2.02 4.79
C LEU A 205 -12.98 -2.78 3.86
N PRO A 206 -12.66 -3.97 3.34
CA PRO A 206 -13.61 -4.72 2.54
C PRO A 206 -14.88 -5.09 3.29
N VAL A 207 -14.80 -5.43 4.59
CA VAL A 207 -15.98 -5.70 5.41
C VAL A 207 -16.87 -4.45 5.49
N ALA A 208 -16.30 -3.28 5.78
CA ALA A 208 -17.05 -2.02 5.83
C ALA A 208 -17.64 -1.66 4.47
N THR A 209 -16.88 -1.86 3.38
CA THR A 209 -17.34 -1.56 2.01
C THR A 209 -18.52 -2.45 1.58
N LEU A 210 -18.42 -3.76 1.81
CA LEU A 210 -19.50 -4.69 1.47
C LEU A 210 -20.74 -4.44 2.35
N GLY A 211 -20.55 -4.17 3.65
CA GLY A 211 -21.63 -3.78 4.54
C GLY A 211 -22.36 -2.53 4.07
N TRP A 212 -21.61 -1.50 3.68
CA TRP A 212 -22.21 -0.25 3.16
C TRP A 212 -22.92 -0.45 1.81
N LEU A 213 -22.34 -1.22 0.89
CA LEU A 213 -23.02 -1.57 -0.35
C LEU A 213 -24.34 -2.29 -0.07
N GLY A 214 -24.37 -3.21 0.90
CA GLY A 214 -25.58 -3.88 1.37
C GLY A 214 -26.63 -2.90 1.92
N LEU A 215 -26.24 -1.94 2.76
CA LEU A 215 -27.15 -0.92 3.26
C LEU A 215 -27.76 -0.05 2.15
N ARG A 216 -26.96 0.33 1.16
CA ARG A 216 -27.46 1.10 0.00
C ARG A 216 -28.46 0.33 -0.86
N MET A 217 -28.42 -0.98 -0.84
CA MET A 217 -29.43 -1.81 -1.49
C MET A 217 -30.78 -1.74 -0.75
N LEU A 218 -30.74 -1.70 0.58
CA LEU A 218 -31.95 -1.58 1.41
C LEU A 218 -32.64 -0.22 1.24
N ASP A 219 -31.86 0.84 1.07
CA ASP A 219 -32.35 2.21 0.89
C ASP A 219 -32.88 2.49 -0.53
N SER A 220 -32.97 1.50 -1.42
CA SER A 220 -33.41 1.64 -2.81
C SER A 220 -32.63 2.65 -3.67
N ASN A 221 -31.47 3.12 -3.17
CA ASN A 221 -30.59 4.07 -3.85
C ASN A 221 -29.73 3.43 -4.96
N MET A 222 -29.79 2.10 -5.08
CA MET A 222 -29.04 1.35 -6.07
C MET A 222 -29.86 0.13 -6.51
N THR A 223 -29.88 -0.16 -7.81
CA THR A 223 -30.53 -1.37 -8.30
C THR A 223 -29.79 -2.62 -7.81
N TRP A 224 -30.55 -3.65 -7.44
CA TRP A 224 -30.01 -4.96 -7.02
C TRP A 224 -28.98 -5.52 -8.00
N ARG A 225 -29.27 -5.41 -9.28
CA ARG A 225 -28.37 -5.88 -10.35
C ARG A 225 -27.01 -5.15 -10.33
N THR A 226 -27.03 -3.83 -10.21
CA THR A 226 -25.79 -3.03 -10.13
C THR A 226 -25.01 -3.36 -8.87
N ALA A 227 -25.68 -3.50 -7.73
CA ALA A 227 -25.06 -3.84 -6.46
C ALA A 227 -24.31 -5.18 -6.54
N TRP A 228 -24.95 -6.22 -7.03
CA TRP A 228 -24.32 -7.53 -7.20
C TRP A 228 -23.17 -7.53 -8.20
N GLN A 229 -23.30 -6.80 -9.32
CA GLN A 229 -22.21 -6.67 -10.28
C GLN A 229 -20.98 -5.99 -9.69
N VAL A 230 -21.18 -4.91 -8.93
CA VAL A 230 -20.09 -4.15 -8.29
C VAL A 230 -19.49 -4.96 -7.14
N ALA A 231 -20.32 -5.51 -6.25
CA ALA A 231 -19.85 -6.31 -5.12
C ALA A 231 -19.15 -7.60 -5.55
N GLY A 232 -19.69 -8.30 -6.55
CA GLY A 232 -19.10 -9.52 -7.10
C GLY A 232 -17.76 -9.25 -7.78
N LEU A 233 -17.68 -8.19 -8.60
CA LEU A 233 -16.42 -7.78 -9.23
C LEU A 233 -15.38 -7.37 -8.15
N TYR A 234 -15.78 -6.54 -7.19
CA TYR A 234 -14.94 -6.11 -6.09
C TYR A 234 -14.41 -7.30 -5.28
N GLY A 235 -15.31 -8.16 -4.81
CA GLY A 235 -14.95 -9.34 -4.00
C GLY A 235 -14.11 -10.36 -4.78
N GLY A 236 -14.44 -10.61 -6.04
CA GLY A 236 -13.67 -11.51 -6.89
C GLY A 236 -12.26 -11.00 -7.17
N LEU A 237 -12.12 -9.72 -7.55
CA LEU A 237 -10.81 -9.09 -7.74
C LEU A 237 -10.00 -9.04 -6.44
N LEU A 238 -10.62 -8.63 -5.34
CA LEU A 238 -9.94 -8.58 -4.03
C LEU A 238 -9.39 -9.94 -3.64
N SER A 239 -10.22 -10.98 -3.68
CA SER A 239 -9.81 -12.35 -3.30
C SER A 239 -8.73 -12.89 -4.21
N GLY A 240 -8.88 -12.71 -5.53
CA GLY A 240 -7.89 -13.14 -6.51
C GLY A 240 -6.55 -12.43 -6.35
N LEU A 241 -6.56 -11.10 -6.17
CA LEU A 241 -5.34 -10.31 -5.97
C LEU A 241 -4.66 -10.59 -4.63
N VAL A 242 -5.42 -10.74 -3.54
CA VAL A 242 -4.84 -11.11 -2.23
C VAL A 242 -4.16 -12.47 -2.32
N LEU A 243 -4.79 -13.47 -2.93
CA LEU A 243 -4.16 -14.77 -3.14
C LEU A 243 -2.93 -14.68 -4.04
N ALA A 244 -3.00 -13.96 -5.14
CA ALA A 244 -1.89 -13.85 -6.09
C ALA A 244 -0.68 -13.13 -5.49
N LEU A 245 -0.90 -12.04 -4.74
CA LEU A 245 0.17 -11.17 -4.21
C LEU A 245 0.66 -11.54 -2.81
N TRP A 246 0.11 -12.59 -2.20
CA TRP A 246 0.56 -13.07 -0.89
C TRP A 246 0.97 -14.54 -0.95
N PRO A 247 2.22 -14.85 -1.30
CA PRO A 247 2.72 -16.21 -1.56
C PRO A 247 2.51 -17.19 -0.40
N TYR A 248 2.54 -16.71 0.85
CA TYR A 248 2.26 -17.55 2.02
C TYR A 248 0.88 -18.21 1.96
N LEU A 249 -0.11 -17.56 1.33
CA LEU A 249 -1.46 -18.12 1.20
C LEU A 249 -1.54 -19.27 0.19
N TRP A 250 -0.59 -19.42 -0.72
CA TRP A 250 -0.67 -20.42 -1.80
C TRP A 250 -0.72 -21.87 -1.31
N ALA A 251 -0.10 -22.18 -0.17
CA ALA A 251 -0.06 -23.54 0.36
C ALA A 251 -1.38 -23.97 1.01
N ALA A 252 -2.05 -23.07 1.75
CA ALA A 252 -3.29 -23.33 2.47
C ALA A 252 -4.02 -21.98 2.73
N PRO A 253 -4.75 -21.44 1.73
CA PRO A 253 -5.25 -20.06 1.76
C PRO A 253 -6.02 -19.69 3.03
N TRP A 254 -6.99 -20.50 3.40
CA TRP A 254 -7.85 -20.22 4.55
C TRP A 254 -7.11 -20.36 5.88
N THR A 255 -6.40 -21.46 6.07
CA THR A 255 -5.63 -21.73 7.30
C THR A 255 -4.55 -20.67 7.53
N ASN A 256 -3.81 -20.32 6.45
CA ASN A 256 -2.74 -19.34 6.55
C ASN A 256 -3.27 -17.92 6.77
N LEU A 257 -4.43 -17.57 6.22
CA LEU A 257 -5.09 -16.28 6.49
C LEU A 257 -5.53 -16.20 7.96
N GLN A 258 -6.12 -17.26 8.50
CA GLN A 258 -6.48 -17.32 9.92
C GLN A 258 -5.27 -17.21 10.84
N LEU A 259 -4.16 -17.87 10.50
CA LEU A 259 -2.91 -17.78 11.26
C LEU A 259 -2.35 -16.37 11.23
N ALA A 260 -2.33 -15.72 10.05
CA ALA A 260 -1.90 -14.34 9.91
C ALA A 260 -2.75 -13.38 10.76
N PHE A 261 -4.08 -13.56 10.75
CA PHE A 261 -4.98 -12.74 11.56
C PHE A 261 -4.74 -12.94 13.07
N ARG A 262 -4.65 -14.18 13.52
CA ARG A 262 -4.38 -14.49 14.94
C ARG A 262 -3.04 -13.93 15.41
N HIS A 263 -2.00 -14.03 14.59
CA HIS A 263 -0.66 -13.53 14.95
C HIS A 263 -0.63 -12.00 15.12
N MET A 264 -1.49 -11.27 14.42
CA MET A 264 -1.55 -9.81 14.51
C MET A 264 -2.59 -9.27 15.48
N SER A 265 -3.44 -10.14 16.07
CA SER A 265 -4.48 -9.75 17.03
C SER A 265 -4.02 -9.93 18.49
N VAL A 266 -2.83 -10.44 18.72
CA VAL A 266 -2.15 -10.58 20.01
C VAL A 266 -1.08 -9.50 20.16
#